data_76c3124fc41d20a278cc5fbc3616b685
#
_entry.id   76c3124fc41d20a278cc5fbc3616b685
#
_cell.length_a   1.000
_cell.length_b   1.000
_cell.length_c   1.000
_cell.angle_alpha   90.00
_cell.angle_beta   90.00
_cell.angle_gamma   90.00
#
_symmetry.space_group_name_H-M   'P 1'
#
loop_
_entity.id
_entity.type
_entity.pdbx_description
1 polymer ?
#
loop_
_entity_poly.entity_id
_entity_poly.type
_entity_poly.pdbx_seq_one_letter_code
_entity_poly.pdbx_strand_id
1 'polypeptide(L)'
;MYRPDQRRSCCPHYTIRLDSSKFKPSRDQRQTINRFNKYVMGETYMKEAARLYPKSREQAKKRDNQFELIERVHEAEDANLKNPPEAAHKFVVTLEPDDFTEEKFSVYQNYQQVVHKDTPNEITKSGFKRFLCNSPLRRETMALPDGRKRRLGSYHHCYRLDGKLVAIGVLDLLPECVSSVYFLYDESMHQHAPGKLGALYEIALAIEEGYGWWYPGFYIHSCPKMRYKIDYSPQFVLDPDSLTWDPLDREMLDLLDKKPFVSLSLEKKNALGEGNNVHLTSDKDTKTSEESEDKGSDSSEEDGSWLFTSGMPGIPPISSAATWDMDHIALKIAPTGSLYETSDLVSWDERGVEEHPGLKAAVAELVAATGPDLMDRICLDFVPRR
;
A
#
# COMPACT_ATOMS: atom_id res chain seq x y z
N MET A 1 8.01 6.74 9.68
CA MET A 1 7.80 5.30 9.28
C MET A 1 8.40 4.47 10.39
N TYR A 2 7.74 3.41 10.88
CA TYR A 2 8.29 2.53 11.90
C TYR A 2 7.85 1.09 11.62
N ARG A 3 8.60 0.11 12.12
CA ARG A 3 8.28 -1.32 12.06
C ARG A 3 7.61 -1.72 13.37
N PRO A 4 6.30 -2.04 13.36
CA PRO A 4 5.59 -2.39 14.59
C PRO A 4 6.02 -3.76 15.14
N ASP A 5 6.05 -3.88 16.47
CA ASP A 5 6.20 -5.17 17.13
C ASP A 5 4.85 -5.90 17.15
N GLN A 6 4.69 -6.84 16.22
CA GLN A 6 3.44 -7.58 16.05
C GLN A 6 3.07 -8.43 17.28
N ARG A 7 4.05 -8.87 18.07
CA ARG A 7 3.79 -9.70 19.27
C ARG A 7 3.14 -8.89 20.39
N ARG A 8 3.47 -7.59 20.45
CA ARG A 8 2.96 -6.66 21.48
C ARG A 8 1.76 -5.85 21.01
N SER A 9 1.43 -5.93 19.73
CA SER A 9 0.31 -5.22 19.15
C SER A 9 -1.03 -5.87 19.57
N CYS A 10 -2.00 -5.07 19.99
CA CYS A 10 -3.38 -5.52 20.22
C CYS A 10 -4.06 -6.01 18.94
N CYS A 11 -3.65 -5.49 17.78
CA CYS A 11 -4.15 -5.83 16.47
C CYS A 11 -2.98 -6.12 15.53
N PRO A 12 -2.36 -7.31 15.60
CA PRO A 12 -1.24 -7.66 14.73
C PRO A 12 -1.59 -7.46 13.26
N HIS A 13 -0.75 -6.70 12.55
CA HIS A 13 -0.95 -6.37 11.15
C HIS A 13 0.18 -6.93 10.30
N TYR A 14 -0.20 -7.76 9.36
CA TYR A 14 0.71 -8.51 8.52
C TYR A 14 0.89 -7.82 7.17
N THR A 15 2.11 -7.73 6.70
CA THR A 15 2.36 -7.36 5.30
C THR A 15 1.95 -8.54 4.43
N ILE A 16 1.11 -8.27 3.44
CA ILE A 16 0.67 -9.28 2.48
C ILE A 16 0.95 -8.80 1.05
N ARG A 17 1.17 -9.74 0.15
CA ARG A 17 1.36 -9.48 -1.28
C ARG A 17 0.71 -10.54 -2.15
N LEU A 18 0.27 -10.12 -3.32
CA LEU A 18 -0.29 -11.00 -4.36
C LEU A 18 0.73 -11.19 -5.49
N ASP A 19 0.89 -12.41 -5.96
CA ASP A 19 1.58 -12.70 -7.22
C ASP A 19 0.66 -12.28 -8.39
N SER A 20 0.95 -11.12 -8.99
CA SER A 20 0.09 -10.54 -10.04
C SER A 20 0.04 -11.43 -11.29
N SER A 21 1.13 -12.13 -11.60
CA SER A 21 1.24 -13.01 -12.78
C SER A 21 0.35 -14.26 -12.67
N LYS A 22 0.02 -14.68 -11.46
CA LYS A 22 -0.81 -15.86 -11.18
C LYS A 22 -2.24 -15.53 -10.79
N PHE A 23 -2.57 -14.25 -10.69
CA PHE A 23 -3.90 -13.82 -10.28
C PHE A 23 -4.98 -14.28 -11.25
N LYS A 24 -6.07 -14.81 -10.67
CA LYS A 24 -7.27 -15.17 -11.41
C LYS A 24 -8.48 -14.62 -10.67
N PRO A 25 -9.26 -13.72 -11.30
CA PRO A 25 -10.39 -13.11 -10.62
C PRO A 25 -11.47 -14.14 -10.29
N SER A 26 -12.00 -14.06 -9.08
CA SER A 26 -13.12 -14.87 -8.60
C SER A 26 -14.40 -14.58 -9.40
N ARG A 27 -15.42 -15.41 -9.22
CA ARG A 27 -16.73 -15.19 -9.87
C ARG A 27 -17.32 -13.81 -9.52
N ASP A 28 -17.25 -13.43 -8.26
CA ASP A 28 -17.80 -12.15 -7.79
C ASP A 28 -17.01 -10.96 -8.36
N GLN A 29 -15.69 -11.04 -8.41
CA GLN A 29 -14.85 -10.02 -9.02
C GLN A 29 -15.14 -9.85 -10.52
N ARG A 30 -15.29 -10.96 -11.25
CA ARG A 30 -15.71 -10.93 -12.67
C ARG A 30 -17.08 -10.31 -12.87
N GLN A 31 -18.03 -10.63 -12.00
CA GLN A 31 -19.38 -10.04 -12.05
C GLN A 31 -19.35 -8.53 -11.77
N THR A 32 -18.48 -8.09 -10.87
CA THR A 32 -18.31 -6.66 -10.57
C THR A 32 -17.83 -5.89 -11.80
N ILE A 33 -16.78 -6.37 -12.47
CA ILE A 33 -16.30 -5.77 -13.74
C ILE A 33 -17.43 -5.77 -14.79
N ASN A 34 -18.08 -6.90 -15.02
CA ASN A 34 -19.11 -7.00 -16.05
C ASN A 34 -20.31 -6.07 -15.80
N ARG A 35 -20.72 -5.90 -14.52
CA ARG A 35 -21.81 -4.97 -14.16
C ARG A 35 -21.41 -3.53 -14.40
N PHE A 36 -20.18 -3.17 -14.02
CA PHE A 36 -19.68 -1.82 -14.26
C PHE A 36 -19.53 -1.52 -15.75
N ASN A 37 -18.95 -2.42 -16.53
CA ASN A 37 -18.81 -2.28 -17.97
C ASN A 37 -20.20 -2.13 -18.65
N LYS A 38 -21.17 -2.93 -18.21
CA LYS A 38 -22.56 -2.81 -18.73
C LYS A 38 -23.16 -1.44 -18.39
N TYR A 39 -22.90 -0.92 -17.20
CA TYR A 39 -23.36 0.41 -16.79
C TYR A 39 -22.74 1.50 -17.67
N VAL A 40 -21.43 1.50 -17.85
CA VAL A 40 -20.71 2.50 -18.65
C VAL A 40 -21.13 2.45 -20.13
N MET A 41 -21.16 1.27 -20.73
CA MET A 41 -21.51 1.11 -22.13
C MET A 41 -22.99 1.37 -22.40
N GLY A 42 -23.88 0.91 -21.52
CA GLY A 42 -25.33 0.95 -21.70
C GLY A 42 -25.87 -0.11 -22.66
N GLU A 43 -27.14 -0.45 -22.50
CA GLU A 43 -27.77 -1.51 -23.32
C GLU A 43 -27.89 -1.16 -24.82
N THR A 44 -28.14 0.11 -25.12
CA THR A 44 -28.24 0.60 -26.50
C THR A 44 -26.91 0.43 -27.22
N TYR A 45 -25.81 0.91 -26.60
CA TYR A 45 -24.46 0.72 -27.14
C TYR A 45 -24.16 -0.76 -27.39
N MET A 46 -24.40 -1.62 -26.39
CA MET A 46 -24.09 -3.04 -26.50
C MET A 46 -24.82 -3.72 -27.67
N LYS A 47 -26.08 -3.38 -27.88
CA LYS A 47 -26.90 -3.91 -29.01
C LYS A 47 -26.38 -3.41 -30.36
N GLU A 48 -26.16 -2.10 -30.48
CA GLU A 48 -25.73 -1.48 -31.73
C GLU A 48 -24.30 -1.88 -32.10
N ALA A 49 -23.38 -1.89 -31.13
CA ALA A 49 -21.99 -2.32 -31.34
C ALA A 49 -21.91 -3.80 -31.77
N ALA A 50 -22.74 -4.67 -31.18
CA ALA A 50 -22.81 -6.07 -31.59
C ALA A 50 -23.33 -6.22 -33.03
N ARG A 51 -24.21 -5.34 -33.46
CA ARG A 51 -24.75 -5.31 -34.85
C ARG A 51 -23.70 -4.77 -35.83
N LEU A 52 -23.03 -3.68 -35.50
CA LEU A 52 -22.07 -3.00 -36.37
C LEU A 52 -20.71 -3.72 -36.43
N TYR A 53 -20.30 -4.32 -35.33
CA TYR A 53 -18.98 -4.97 -35.17
C TYR A 53 -19.14 -6.40 -34.63
N PRO A 54 -19.76 -7.31 -35.41
CA PRO A 54 -20.00 -8.67 -34.94
C PRO A 54 -18.69 -9.40 -34.66
N LYS A 55 -18.61 -10.03 -33.48
CA LYS A 55 -17.48 -10.89 -33.13
C LYS A 55 -17.55 -12.20 -33.93
N SER A 56 -16.38 -12.72 -34.32
CA SER A 56 -16.30 -14.06 -34.88
C SER A 56 -16.76 -15.11 -33.85
N ARG A 57 -17.18 -16.29 -34.34
CA ARG A 57 -17.55 -17.41 -33.43
C ARG A 57 -16.43 -17.79 -32.46
N GLU A 58 -15.19 -17.73 -32.91
CA GLU A 58 -14.02 -18.04 -32.09
C GLU A 58 -13.81 -16.98 -31.02
N GLN A 59 -13.92 -15.69 -31.36
CA GLN A 59 -13.83 -14.60 -30.40
C GLN A 59 -14.94 -14.65 -29.35
N ALA A 60 -16.17 -14.94 -29.77
CA ALA A 60 -17.28 -15.12 -28.85
C ALA A 60 -17.05 -16.29 -27.90
N LYS A 61 -16.64 -17.47 -28.46
CA LYS A 61 -16.35 -18.66 -27.65
C LYS A 61 -15.18 -18.44 -26.68
N LYS A 62 -14.10 -17.75 -27.13
CA LYS A 62 -12.97 -17.39 -26.25
C LYS A 62 -13.45 -16.50 -25.10
N ARG A 63 -14.22 -15.46 -25.39
CA ARG A 63 -14.79 -14.53 -24.41
C ARG A 63 -15.67 -15.23 -23.36
N ASP A 64 -16.46 -16.20 -23.78
CA ASP A 64 -17.36 -16.94 -22.89
C ASP A 64 -16.60 -17.94 -22.00
N ASN A 65 -15.55 -18.56 -22.52
CA ASN A 65 -14.79 -19.61 -21.83
C ASN A 65 -13.61 -19.07 -21.00
N GLN A 66 -13.05 -17.92 -21.37
CA GLN A 66 -11.87 -17.34 -20.75
C GLN A 66 -12.17 -15.91 -20.29
N PHE A 67 -11.82 -15.61 -19.06
CA PHE A 67 -11.88 -14.26 -18.53
C PHE A 67 -10.48 -13.68 -18.47
N GLU A 68 -10.14 -12.88 -19.48
CA GLU A 68 -8.87 -12.15 -19.53
C GLU A 68 -9.03 -10.85 -18.76
N LEU A 69 -8.34 -10.71 -17.60
CA LEU A 69 -8.52 -9.58 -16.69
C LEU A 69 -8.26 -8.24 -17.39
N ILE A 70 -7.12 -8.11 -18.07
CA ILE A 70 -6.71 -6.87 -18.74
C ILE A 70 -7.75 -6.45 -19.78
N GLU A 71 -8.13 -7.36 -20.69
CA GLU A 71 -9.16 -7.07 -21.71
C GLU A 71 -10.47 -6.62 -21.08
N ARG A 72 -10.85 -7.26 -19.95
CA ARG A 72 -12.16 -7.01 -19.35
C ARG A 72 -12.21 -5.75 -18.49
N VAL A 73 -11.12 -5.44 -17.78
CA VAL A 73 -11.08 -4.26 -16.92
C VAL A 73 -11.10 -2.98 -17.75
N HIS A 74 -10.41 -2.99 -18.91
CA HIS A 74 -10.34 -1.84 -19.82
C HIS A 74 -11.43 -1.80 -20.88
N GLU A 75 -12.34 -2.80 -20.92
CA GLU A 75 -13.34 -2.95 -21.99
C GLU A 75 -14.26 -1.74 -22.13
N ALA A 76 -14.62 -1.08 -21.04
CA ALA A 76 -15.53 0.05 -21.03
C ALA A 76 -14.85 1.42 -21.06
N GLU A 77 -13.52 1.47 -21.14
CA GLU A 77 -12.81 2.74 -21.29
C GLU A 77 -13.06 3.36 -22.66
N ASP A 78 -13.26 4.67 -22.69
CA ASP A 78 -13.61 5.45 -23.88
C ASP A 78 -12.66 5.17 -25.05
N ALA A 79 -11.37 5.04 -24.78
CA ALA A 79 -10.35 4.74 -25.78
C ALA A 79 -10.50 3.35 -26.45
N ASN A 80 -11.15 2.41 -25.79
CA ASN A 80 -11.34 1.03 -26.25
C ASN A 80 -12.71 0.78 -26.88
N LEU A 81 -13.62 1.73 -26.75
CA LEU A 81 -14.96 1.63 -27.32
C LEU A 81 -14.96 1.93 -28.81
N LYS A 82 -15.87 1.29 -29.53
CA LYS A 82 -16.12 1.55 -30.97
C LYS A 82 -17.08 2.73 -31.10
N ASN A 83 -16.78 3.65 -31.98
CA ASN A 83 -17.65 4.80 -32.28
C ASN A 83 -17.83 4.89 -33.79
N PRO A 84 -19.09 4.93 -34.34
CA PRO A 84 -20.34 4.76 -33.62
C PRO A 84 -20.55 3.33 -33.15
N PRO A 85 -21.47 3.03 -32.19
CA PRO A 85 -22.36 3.94 -31.49
C PRO A 85 -21.73 4.63 -30.30
N GLU A 86 -22.40 5.60 -29.68
CA GLU A 86 -21.95 6.26 -28.45
C GLU A 86 -22.36 5.44 -27.23
N ALA A 87 -21.44 5.32 -26.26
CA ALA A 87 -21.71 4.69 -24.97
C ALA A 87 -22.62 5.58 -24.10
N ALA A 88 -23.26 4.98 -23.09
CA ALA A 88 -24.09 5.71 -22.15
C ALA A 88 -23.29 6.69 -21.27
N HIS A 89 -22.05 6.33 -20.96
CA HIS A 89 -21.12 7.14 -20.16
C HIS A 89 -19.74 7.13 -20.78
N LYS A 90 -18.99 8.21 -20.57
CA LYS A 90 -17.58 8.31 -20.94
C LYS A 90 -16.71 7.99 -19.73
N PHE A 91 -16.03 6.84 -19.75
CA PHE A 91 -15.17 6.40 -18.67
C PHE A 91 -13.70 6.45 -19.09
N VAL A 92 -12.87 7.09 -18.26
CA VAL A 92 -11.44 7.31 -18.54
C VAL A 92 -10.64 7.02 -17.27
N VAL A 93 -9.59 6.23 -17.42
CA VAL A 93 -8.63 5.94 -16.34
C VAL A 93 -7.27 6.48 -16.72
N THR A 94 -6.63 7.21 -15.81
CA THR A 94 -5.31 7.82 -16.03
C THR A 94 -4.43 7.64 -14.81
N LEU A 95 -3.13 7.42 -15.04
CA LEU A 95 -2.13 7.44 -13.98
C LEU A 95 -1.45 8.81 -13.99
N GLU A 96 -1.73 9.60 -12.98
CA GLU A 96 -1.29 10.99 -12.83
C GLU A 96 -0.27 11.13 -11.70
N PRO A 97 0.57 12.18 -11.71
CA PRO A 97 1.37 12.53 -10.55
C PRO A 97 0.50 12.71 -9.29
N ASP A 98 1.09 12.44 -8.12
CA ASP A 98 0.46 12.59 -6.80
C ASP A 98 0.27 14.08 -6.39
N ASP A 99 0.33 14.99 -7.34
CA ASP A 99 0.19 16.43 -7.12
C ASP A 99 -1.24 16.79 -6.65
N PHE A 100 -1.31 17.80 -5.78
CA PHE A 100 -2.56 18.38 -5.32
C PHE A 100 -3.35 19.04 -6.46
N THR A 101 -4.65 18.74 -6.54
CA THR A 101 -5.62 19.54 -7.33
C THR A 101 -6.92 19.70 -6.53
N GLU A 102 -7.67 20.77 -6.81
CA GLU A 102 -8.98 20.98 -6.19
C GLU A 102 -9.97 19.86 -6.53
N GLU A 103 -9.88 19.28 -7.72
CA GLU A 103 -10.69 18.15 -8.15
C GLU A 103 -10.43 16.91 -7.27
N LYS A 104 -9.15 16.58 -7.04
CA LYS A 104 -8.74 15.47 -6.17
C LYS A 104 -9.15 15.71 -4.72
N PHE A 105 -8.98 16.94 -4.22
CA PHE A 105 -9.41 17.31 -2.88
C PHE A 105 -10.93 17.18 -2.71
N SER A 106 -11.73 17.54 -3.71
CA SER A 106 -13.19 17.40 -3.66
C SER A 106 -13.63 15.94 -3.48
N VAL A 107 -12.98 14.98 -4.17
CA VAL A 107 -13.25 13.53 -3.97
C VAL A 107 -12.84 13.10 -2.58
N TYR A 108 -11.69 13.53 -2.09
CA TYR A 108 -11.23 13.25 -0.72
C TYR A 108 -12.22 13.77 0.33
N GLN A 109 -12.66 15.03 0.19
CA GLN A 109 -13.62 15.64 1.10
C GLN A 109 -14.94 14.85 1.15
N ASN A 110 -15.49 14.49 -0.01
CA ASN A 110 -16.71 13.68 -0.08
C ASN A 110 -16.52 12.32 0.60
N TYR A 111 -15.39 11.64 0.33
CA TYR A 111 -15.08 10.34 0.91
C TYR A 111 -14.95 10.39 2.44
N GLN A 112 -14.21 11.37 2.99
CA GLN A 112 -14.04 11.54 4.43
C GLN A 112 -15.38 11.80 5.12
N GLN A 113 -16.21 12.68 4.56
CA GLN A 113 -17.53 13.00 5.12
C GLN A 113 -18.48 11.80 5.07
N VAL A 114 -18.55 11.10 3.93
CA VAL A 114 -19.57 10.05 3.73
C VAL A 114 -19.15 8.72 4.37
N VAL A 115 -17.88 8.31 4.20
CA VAL A 115 -17.40 6.99 4.62
C VAL A 115 -16.83 7.01 6.04
N HIS A 116 -16.02 8.02 6.37
CA HIS A 116 -15.39 8.15 7.70
C HIS A 116 -16.23 8.93 8.69
N LYS A 117 -17.20 9.73 8.23
CA LYS A 117 -18.04 10.60 9.05
C LYS A 117 -17.28 11.75 9.70
N ASP A 118 -16.15 12.12 9.13
CA ASP A 118 -15.34 13.24 9.59
C ASP A 118 -16.11 14.56 9.44
N THR A 119 -15.90 15.48 10.36
CA THR A 119 -16.54 16.80 10.29
C THR A 119 -15.83 17.69 9.25
N PRO A 120 -16.53 18.66 8.62
CA PRO A 120 -15.91 19.54 7.62
C PRO A 120 -14.66 20.29 8.12
N ASN A 121 -14.57 20.56 9.41
CA ASN A 121 -13.44 21.27 10.02
C ASN A 121 -12.19 20.41 10.16
N GLU A 122 -12.34 19.09 10.21
CA GLU A 122 -11.23 18.11 10.27
C GLU A 122 -10.62 17.85 8.90
N ILE A 123 -11.36 18.17 7.82
CA ILE A 123 -10.95 17.87 6.44
C ILE A 123 -10.26 19.09 5.84
N THR A 124 -8.94 19.12 5.88
CA THR A 124 -8.16 20.27 5.40
C THR A 124 -7.36 19.95 4.15
N LYS A 125 -7.10 20.99 3.32
CA LYS A 125 -6.23 20.85 2.14
C LYS A 125 -4.79 20.51 2.54
N SER A 126 -4.31 21.03 3.66
CA SER A 126 -2.98 20.70 4.20
C SER A 126 -2.90 19.25 4.64
N GLY A 127 -3.93 18.75 5.33
CA GLY A 127 -4.07 17.35 5.70
C GLY A 127 -4.05 16.41 4.49
N PHE A 128 -4.84 16.72 3.45
CA PHE A 128 -4.84 15.98 2.20
C PHE A 128 -3.46 15.98 1.52
N LYS A 129 -2.81 17.15 1.39
CA LYS A 129 -1.47 17.24 0.80
C LYS A 129 -0.46 16.40 1.57
N ARG A 130 -0.43 16.51 2.90
CA ARG A 130 0.48 15.76 3.76
C ARG A 130 0.25 14.25 3.66
N PHE A 131 -1.01 13.83 3.60
CA PHE A 131 -1.38 12.41 3.62
C PHE A 131 -1.22 11.73 2.26
N LEU A 132 -1.64 12.38 1.16
CA LEU A 132 -1.77 11.71 -0.13
C LEU A 132 -0.95 12.33 -1.28
N CYS A 133 -0.30 13.50 -1.05
CA CYS A 133 0.47 14.18 -2.09
C CYS A 133 1.96 14.38 -1.74
N ASN A 134 2.35 14.12 -0.49
CA ASN A 134 3.73 14.31 -0.03
C ASN A 134 4.41 12.95 0.17
N SER A 135 4.66 12.24 -0.94
CA SER A 135 5.42 11.01 -0.88
C SER A 135 6.94 11.27 -0.80
N PRO A 136 7.70 10.49 -0.02
CA PRO A 136 9.15 10.53 -0.06
C PRO A 136 9.73 9.89 -1.33
N LEU A 137 8.92 9.15 -2.10
CA LEU A 137 9.36 8.45 -3.30
C LEU A 137 9.53 9.41 -4.47
N ARG A 138 10.64 9.31 -5.18
CA ARG A 138 10.89 10.08 -6.41
C ARG A 138 10.21 9.39 -7.58
N ARG A 139 9.63 10.21 -8.48
CA ARG A 139 9.13 9.72 -9.76
C ARG A 139 10.30 9.57 -10.72
N GLU A 140 10.58 8.35 -11.10
CA GLU A 140 11.68 7.99 -11.98
C GLU A 140 11.21 6.97 -13.03
N THR A 141 12.04 6.77 -14.03
CA THR A 141 11.81 5.72 -15.04
C THR A 141 12.98 4.77 -15.03
N MET A 142 12.72 3.52 -14.73
CA MET A 142 13.70 2.44 -14.73
C MET A 142 13.67 1.72 -16.09
N ALA A 143 14.84 1.54 -16.69
CA ALA A 143 14.99 0.70 -17.88
C ALA A 143 15.04 -0.77 -17.45
N LEU A 144 14.23 -1.61 -18.09
CA LEU A 144 14.25 -3.06 -17.89
C LEU A 144 15.21 -3.74 -18.86
N PRO A 145 15.71 -4.96 -18.54
CA PRO A 145 16.61 -5.70 -19.43
C PRO A 145 16.03 -6.00 -20.82
N ASP A 146 14.71 -6.07 -20.95
CA ASP A 146 14.00 -6.29 -22.22
C ASP A 146 13.75 -4.99 -23.02
N GLY A 147 14.30 -3.86 -22.57
CA GLY A 147 14.17 -2.55 -23.21
C GLY A 147 12.89 -1.78 -22.87
N ARG A 148 11.94 -2.38 -22.14
CA ARG A 148 10.77 -1.65 -21.62
C ARG A 148 11.19 -0.66 -20.55
N LYS A 149 10.34 0.33 -20.35
CA LYS A 149 10.52 1.33 -19.28
C LYS A 149 9.43 1.13 -18.23
N ARG A 150 9.82 1.13 -16.96
CA ARG A 150 8.93 1.01 -15.82
C ARG A 150 8.91 2.32 -15.02
N ARG A 151 7.74 2.80 -14.69
CA ARG A 151 7.56 3.98 -13.85
C ARG A 151 7.80 3.63 -12.39
N LEU A 152 8.48 4.52 -11.66
CA LEU A 152 8.70 4.42 -10.22
C LEU A 152 8.25 5.70 -9.54
N GLY A 153 7.85 5.62 -8.27
CA GLY A 153 7.42 6.77 -7.47
C GLY A 153 5.94 6.72 -7.13
N SER A 154 5.43 7.80 -6.57
CA SER A 154 4.02 7.91 -6.17
C SER A 154 3.17 8.52 -7.26
N TYR A 155 1.99 7.93 -7.44
CA TYR A 155 1.03 8.31 -8.47
C TYR A 155 -0.40 8.23 -7.94
N HIS A 156 -1.28 9.01 -8.55
CA HIS A 156 -2.73 8.90 -8.42
C HIS A 156 -3.32 8.20 -9.65
N HIS A 157 -3.93 7.04 -9.45
CA HIS A 157 -4.71 6.34 -10.47
C HIS A 157 -6.11 6.93 -10.46
N CYS A 158 -6.38 7.83 -11.40
CA CYS A 158 -7.58 8.66 -11.44
C CYS A 158 -8.63 8.06 -12.35
N TYR A 159 -9.85 7.93 -11.85
CA TYR A 159 -11.00 7.38 -12.54
C TYR A 159 -12.02 8.49 -12.80
N ARG A 160 -12.30 8.76 -14.08
CA ARG A 160 -13.27 9.80 -14.48
C ARG A 160 -14.47 9.21 -15.19
N LEU A 161 -15.65 9.65 -14.79
CA LEU A 161 -16.92 9.29 -15.42
C LEU A 161 -17.58 10.57 -15.89
N ASP A 162 -17.86 10.67 -17.20
CA ASP A 162 -18.44 11.86 -17.86
C ASP A 162 -17.64 13.14 -17.56
N GLY A 163 -16.32 13.01 -17.50
CA GLY A 163 -15.40 14.11 -17.22
C GLY A 163 -15.22 14.43 -15.74
N LYS A 164 -16.07 13.93 -14.81
CA LYS A 164 -15.91 14.12 -13.36
C LYS A 164 -14.97 13.06 -12.79
N LEU A 165 -14.02 13.47 -11.96
CA LEU A 165 -13.21 12.55 -11.17
C LEU A 165 -14.07 11.90 -10.09
N VAL A 166 -14.18 10.58 -10.12
CA VAL A 166 -15.09 9.81 -9.25
C VAL A 166 -14.37 8.83 -8.31
N ALA A 167 -13.12 8.51 -8.58
CA ALA A 167 -12.30 7.72 -7.67
C ALA A 167 -10.81 7.97 -7.91
N ILE A 168 -10.00 7.70 -6.87
CA ILE A 168 -8.54 7.81 -6.90
C ILE A 168 -7.95 6.61 -6.16
N GLY A 169 -7.07 5.86 -6.82
CA GLY A 169 -6.13 4.95 -6.18
C GLY A 169 -4.80 5.67 -5.94
N VAL A 170 -4.36 5.76 -4.71
CA VAL A 170 -3.04 6.31 -4.37
C VAL A 170 -2.06 5.15 -4.36
N LEU A 171 -1.06 5.20 -5.23
CA LEU A 171 -0.17 4.09 -5.52
C LEU A 171 1.29 4.49 -5.36
N ASP A 172 2.07 3.61 -4.74
CA ASP A 172 3.51 3.64 -4.81
C ASP A 172 3.99 2.56 -5.80
N LEU A 173 4.59 3.00 -6.89
CA LEU A 173 5.19 2.14 -7.89
C LEU A 173 6.66 1.91 -7.54
N LEU A 174 6.97 0.71 -7.09
CA LEU A 174 8.29 0.30 -6.65
C LEU A 174 8.93 -0.66 -7.70
N PRO A 175 10.23 -0.93 -7.64
CA PRO A 175 10.91 -1.71 -8.71
C PRO A 175 10.23 -3.02 -9.10
N GLU A 176 9.59 -3.70 -8.16
CA GLU A 176 8.96 -5.02 -8.41
C GLU A 176 7.48 -5.08 -8.05
N CYS A 177 6.88 -3.98 -7.57
CA CYS A 177 5.50 -4.04 -7.11
C CYS A 177 4.72 -2.74 -7.31
N VAL A 178 3.41 -2.92 -7.39
CA VAL A 178 2.42 -1.86 -7.17
C VAL A 178 1.96 -1.97 -5.73
N SER A 179 2.19 -0.91 -4.93
CA SER A 179 1.72 -0.83 -3.55
C SER A 179 0.50 0.07 -3.48
N SER A 180 -0.63 -0.49 -3.08
CA SER A 180 -1.88 0.25 -2.84
C SER A 180 -1.76 0.95 -1.49
N VAL A 181 -1.62 2.28 -1.51
CA VAL A 181 -1.50 3.10 -0.30
C VAL A 181 -2.87 3.45 0.24
N TYR A 182 -3.74 3.95 -0.64
CA TYR A 182 -5.10 4.35 -0.27
C TYR A 182 -6.03 4.31 -1.48
N PHE A 183 -7.32 4.10 -1.24
CA PHE A 183 -8.35 4.19 -2.29
C PHE A 183 -9.54 4.99 -1.78
N LEU A 184 -9.92 6.01 -2.52
CA LEU A 184 -11.04 6.88 -2.20
C LEU A 184 -11.95 7.10 -3.40
N TYR A 185 -13.23 7.37 -3.13
CA TYR A 185 -14.23 7.49 -4.18
C TYR A 185 -15.39 8.42 -3.78
N ASP A 186 -16.02 9.02 -4.78
CA ASP A 186 -17.24 9.82 -4.65
C ASP A 186 -18.42 8.89 -4.33
N GLU A 187 -19.34 9.32 -3.48
CA GLU A 187 -20.51 8.53 -3.05
C GLU A 187 -21.33 7.97 -4.23
N SER A 188 -21.38 8.70 -5.35
CA SER A 188 -22.09 8.26 -6.55
C SER A 188 -21.62 6.90 -7.09
N MET A 189 -20.37 6.51 -6.77
CA MET A 189 -19.78 5.24 -7.19
C MET A 189 -20.10 4.08 -6.26
N HIS A 190 -20.65 4.31 -5.08
CA HIS A 190 -20.79 3.29 -4.02
C HIS A 190 -21.47 2.01 -4.52
N GLN A 191 -22.53 2.14 -5.31
CA GLN A 191 -23.29 1.00 -5.87
C GLN A 191 -22.48 0.09 -6.82
N HIS A 192 -21.35 0.59 -7.35
CA HIS A 192 -20.49 -0.13 -8.30
C HIS A 192 -19.34 -0.88 -7.64
N ALA A 193 -19.28 -0.93 -6.30
CA ALA A 193 -18.19 -1.56 -5.54
C ALA A 193 -16.80 -1.01 -5.93
N PRO A 194 -16.57 0.33 -5.81
CA PRO A 194 -15.41 1.00 -6.38
C PRO A 194 -14.09 0.49 -5.80
N GLY A 195 -14.01 0.13 -4.51
CA GLY A 195 -12.80 -0.45 -3.93
C GLY A 195 -12.41 -1.79 -4.56
N LYS A 196 -13.40 -2.61 -4.98
CA LYS A 196 -13.13 -3.86 -5.69
C LYS A 196 -12.68 -3.61 -7.12
N LEU A 197 -13.30 -2.66 -7.81
CA LEU A 197 -12.87 -2.23 -9.14
C LEU A 197 -11.45 -1.67 -9.11
N GLY A 198 -11.15 -0.77 -8.17
CA GLY A 198 -9.82 -0.19 -8.00
C GLY A 198 -8.74 -1.24 -7.81
N ALA A 199 -8.95 -2.21 -6.90
CA ALA A 199 -8.01 -3.30 -6.70
C ALA A 199 -7.77 -4.14 -7.99
N LEU A 200 -8.81 -4.38 -8.78
CA LEU A 200 -8.66 -5.11 -10.06
C LEU A 200 -7.91 -4.31 -11.11
N TYR A 201 -8.10 -2.98 -11.16
CA TYR A 201 -7.31 -2.07 -11.99
C TYR A 201 -5.85 -1.98 -11.54
N GLU A 202 -5.57 -1.96 -10.25
CA GLU A 202 -4.21 -1.97 -9.71
C GLU A 202 -3.46 -3.27 -10.03
N ILE A 203 -4.15 -4.42 -9.93
CA ILE A 203 -3.61 -5.72 -10.33
C ILE A 203 -3.38 -5.78 -11.84
N ALA A 204 -4.32 -5.25 -12.66
CA ALA A 204 -4.13 -5.16 -14.10
C ALA A 204 -2.92 -4.30 -14.45
N LEU A 205 -2.77 -3.12 -13.83
CA LEU A 205 -1.59 -2.26 -13.98
C LEU A 205 -0.29 -3.02 -13.64
N ALA A 206 -0.31 -3.80 -12.54
CA ALA A 206 0.85 -4.60 -12.16
C ALA A 206 1.23 -5.63 -13.24
N ILE A 207 0.24 -6.28 -13.86
CA ILE A 207 0.48 -7.25 -14.94
C ILE A 207 0.98 -6.54 -16.21
N GLU A 208 0.34 -5.45 -16.63
CA GLU A 208 0.63 -4.72 -17.86
C GLU A 208 2.02 -4.10 -17.88
N GLU A 209 2.39 -3.46 -16.76
CA GLU A 209 3.70 -2.81 -16.62
C GLU A 209 4.80 -3.79 -16.15
N GLY A 210 4.43 -5.05 -15.89
CA GLY A 210 5.36 -6.12 -15.53
C GLY A 210 5.87 -6.04 -14.09
N TYR A 211 5.13 -5.40 -13.16
CA TYR A 211 5.40 -5.54 -11.74
C TYR A 211 4.98 -6.95 -11.29
N GLY A 212 5.88 -7.66 -10.62
CA GLY A 212 5.60 -9.03 -10.20
C GLY A 212 4.56 -9.15 -9.08
N TRP A 213 4.41 -8.10 -8.28
CA TRP A 213 3.63 -8.13 -7.06
C TRP A 213 2.66 -6.95 -6.94
N TRP A 214 1.51 -7.23 -6.32
CA TRP A 214 0.59 -6.22 -5.83
C TRP A 214 0.47 -6.31 -4.31
N TYR A 215 0.66 -5.19 -3.62
CA TYR A 215 0.56 -5.08 -2.17
C TYR A 215 -0.72 -4.32 -1.79
N PRO A 216 -1.74 -4.99 -1.22
CA PRO A 216 -2.99 -4.34 -0.83
C PRO A 216 -2.90 -3.59 0.51
N GLY A 217 -1.69 -3.35 1.03
CA GLY A 217 -1.45 -2.83 2.37
C GLY A 217 -1.54 -3.93 3.43
N PHE A 218 -1.58 -3.53 4.71
CA PHE A 218 -1.61 -4.47 5.82
C PHE A 218 -2.90 -5.29 5.87
N TYR A 219 -2.77 -6.51 6.39
CA TYR A 219 -3.85 -7.39 6.75
C TYR A 219 -3.94 -7.52 8.27
N ILE A 220 -5.11 -7.23 8.84
CA ILE A 220 -5.42 -7.42 10.25
C ILE A 220 -6.56 -8.43 10.32
N HIS A 221 -6.28 -9.62 10.82
CA HIS A 221 -7.24 -10.72 10.81
C HIS A 221 -8.48 -10.45 11.68
N SER A 222 -8.30 -9.79 12.82
CA SER A 222 -9.38 -9.39 13.73
C SER A 222 -10.25 -8.24 13.19
N CYS A 223 -9.82 -7.54 12.11
CA CYS A 223 -10.54 -6.40 11.55
C CYS A 223 -11.47 -6.82 10.39
N PRO A 224 -12.80 -6.81 10.54
CA PRO A 224 -13.73 -7.17 9.46
C PRO A 224 -13.55 -6.32 8.20
N LYS A 225 -13.19 -5.03 8.35
CA LYS A 225 -12.98 -4.10 7.23
C LYS A 225 -11.75 -4.47 6.36
N MET A 226 -10.85 -5.33 6.85
CA MET A 226 -9.65 -5.74 6.11
C MET A 226 -9.73 -7.17 5.59
N ARG A 227 -10.72 -7.95 6.02
CA ARG A 227 -10.87 -9.37 5.60
C ARG A 227 -11.07 -9.55 4.10
N TYR A 228 -11.67 -8.59 3.40
CA TYR A 228 -11.85 -8.66 1.94
C TYR A 228 -10.54 -8.84 1.16
N LYS A 229 -9.39 -8.47 1.76
CA LYS A 229 -8.09 -8.58 1.11
C LYS A 229 -7.70 -10.02 0.79
N ILE A 230 -8.19 -10.99 1.56
CA ILE A 230 -7.93 -12.43 1.31
C ILE A 230 -8.69 -12.97 0.09
N ASP A 231 -9.66 -12.24 -0.44
CA ASP A 231 -10.43 -12.65 -1.63
C ASP A 231 -9.60 -12.60 -2.92
N TYR A 232 -8.42 -11.99 -2.86
CA TYR A 232 -7.48 -11.93 -3.98
C TYR A 232 -6.40 -13.00 -3.80
N SER A 233 -6.28 -13.92 -4.77
CA SER A 233 -5.41 -15.10 -4.65
C SER A 233 -4.59 -15.31 -5.93
N PRO A 234 -3.35 -15.83 -5.85
CA PRO A 234 -2.67 -16.31 -4.64
C PRO A 234 -1.97 -15.18 -3.86
N GLN A 235 -2.10 -15.21 -2.54
CA GLN A 235 -1.44 -14.26 -1.66
C GLN A 235 -0.38 -14.92 -0.79
N PHE A 236 0.56 -14.08 -0.34
CA PHE A 236 1.61 -14.46 0.59
C PHE A 236 1.63 -13.47 1.75
N VAL A 237 1.99 -13.96 2.91
CA VAL A 237 2.17 -13.19 4.15
C VAL A 237 3.63 -13.17 4.53
N LEU A 238 4.13 -12.00 4.96
CA LEU A 238 5.47 -11.86 5.50
C LEU A 238 5.49 -12.39 6.92
N ASP A 239 6.28 -13.44 7.17
CA ASP A 239 6.51 -13.94 8.51
C ASP A 239 7.23 -12.86 9.34
N PRO A 240 6.69 -12.45 10.49
CA PRO A 240 7.24 -11.34 11.26
C PRO A 240 8.58 -11.62 11.95
N ASP A 241 8.96 -12.89 12.07
CA ASP A 241 10.21 -13.32 12.74
C ASP A 241 11.32 -13.59 11.72
N SER A 242 11.06 -14.49 10.76
CA SER A 242 12.07 -14.89 9.75
C SER A 242 12.17 -13.93 8.56
N LEU A 243 11.18 -13.04 8.38
CA LEU A 243 11.05 -12.16 7.22
C LEU A 243 10.98 -12.91 5.87
N THR A 244 10.54 -14.17 5.91
CA THR A 244 10.26 -14.97 4.73
C THR A 244 8.79 -14.85 4.33
N TRP A 245 8.50 -15.15 3.06
CA TRP A 245 7.15 -15.12 2.52
C TRP A 245 6.54 -16.51 2.55
N ASP A 246 5.49 -16.67 3.33
CA ASP A 246 4.68 -17.90 3.40
C ASP A 246 3.34 -17.71 2.67
N PRO A 247 2.73 -18.77 2.13
CA PRO A 247 1.38 -18.69 1.56
C PRO A 247 0.36 -18.20 2.58
N LEU A 248 -0.50 -17.26 2.19
CA LEU A 248 -1.68 -16.88 2.97
C LEU A 248 -2.84 -17.76 2.53
N ASP A 249 -2.80 -19.00 2.94
CA ASP A 249 -3.76 -20.04 2.61
C ASP A 249 -4.71 -20.35 3.78
N ARG A 250 -5.50 -21.41 3.62
CA ARG A 250 -6.45 -21.85 4.63
C ARG A 250 -5.79 -22.23 5.95
N GLU A 251 -4.61 -22.85 5.89
CA GLU A 251 -3.88 -23.29 7.09
C GLU A 251 -3.42 -22.09 7.91
N MET A 252 -2.87 -21.07 7.23
CA MET A 252 -2.48 -19.83 7.88
C MET A 252 -3.67 -19.10 8.49
N LEU A 253 -4.80 -19.02 7.78
CA LEU A 253 -6.03 -18.39 8.28
C LEU A 253 -6.60 -19.14 9.49
N ASP A 254 -6.60 -20.46 9.48
CA ASP A 254 -7.05 -21.30 10.61
C ASP A 254 -6.15 -21.14 11.86
N LEU A 255 -4.87 -20.78 11.68
CA LEU A 255 -3.98 -20.43 12.78
C LEU A 255 -4.30 -19.03 13.33
N LEU A 256 -4.54 -18.06 12.45
CA LEU A 256 -4.92 -16.68 12.83
C LEU A 256 -6.29 -16.63 13.53
N ASP A 257 -7.21 -17.56 13.22
CA ASP A 257 -8.48 -17.71 13.94
C ASP A 257 -8.27 -18.18 15.39
N LYS A 258 -7.18 -18.90 15.67
CA LYS A 258 -6.88 -19.46 17.00
C LYS A 258 -5.98 -18.56 17.85
N LYS A 259 -5.10 -17.80 17.20
CA LYS A 259 -4.07 -16.98 17.86
C LYS A 259 -4.04 -15.59 17.23
N PRO A 260 -4.02 -14.51 18.03
CA PRO A 260 -3.94 -13.13 17.49
C PRO A 260 -2.61 -12.86 16.75
N PHE A 261 -1.52 -13.50 17.21
CA PHE A 261 -0.19 -13.43 16.58
C PHE A 261 0.26 -14.81 16.12
N VAL A 262 0.69 -14.91 14.87
CA VAL A 262 1.23 -16.13 14.26
C VAL A 262 2.53 -15.80 13.52
N SER A 263 3.57 -16.59 13.78
CA SER A 263 4.79 -16.68 12.96
C SER A 263 5.02 -18.15 12.64
N LEU A 264 4.93 -18.51 11.38
CA LEU A 264 5.09 -19.90 10.93
C LEU A 264 6.49 -20.45 11.20
N SER A 265 7.50 -19.59 11.13
CA SER A 265 8.88 -19.93 11.45
C SER A 265 9.04 -20.34 12.91
N LEU A 266 8.38 -19.62 13.83
CA LEU A 266 8.36 -19.96 15.27
C LEU A 266 7.54 -21.20 15.55
N GLU A 267 6.36 -21.36 14.93
CA GLU A 267 5.56 -22.58 15.09
C GLU A 267 6.35 -23.83 14.66
N LYS A 268 7.09 -23.74 13.55
CA LYS A 268 7.96 -24.83 13.08
C LYS A 268 9.11 -25.12 14.06
N LYS A 269 9.80 -24.10 14.59
CA LYS A 269 10.85 -24.26 15.60
C LYS A 269 10.33 -24.91 16.87
N ASN A 270 9.17 -24.47 17.36
CA ASN A 270 8.53 -25.04 18.55
C ASN A 270 8.13 -26.51 18.35
N ALA A 271 7.64 -26.86 17.14
CA ALA A 271 7.26 -28.24 16.81
C ALA A 271 8.47 -29.19 16.73
N LEU A 272 9.65 -28.67 16.35
CA LEU A 272 10.90 -29.44 16.27
C LEU A 272 11.63 -29.55 17.62
N GLY A 273 11.10 -28.95 18.69
CA GLY A 273 11.72 -29.00 20.03
C GLY A 273 12.98 -28.13 20.20
N GLU A 274 13.28 -27.27 19.22
CA GLU A 274 14.43 -26.36 19.27
C GLU A 274 14.13 -25.04 20.00
N GLY A 275 12.93 -24.90 20.54
CA GLY A 275 12.50 -23.70 21.26
C GLY A 275 13.05 -23.67 22.68
N ASN A 276 14.11 -22.90 22.92
CA ASN A 276 14.46 -22.46 24.26
C ASN A 276 13.25 -21.76 24.90
N ASN A 277 12.83 -22.24 26.06
CA ASN A 277 11.81 -21.64 26.90
C ASN A 277 12.18 -20.17 27.21
N VAL A 278 11.72 -19.25 26.38
CA VAL A 278 11.62 -17.86 26.80
C VAL A 278 10.36 -17.80 27.68
N HIS A 279 10.59 -17.90 28.96
CA HIS A 279 9.58 -17.72 30.00
C HIS A 279 8.98 -16.31 29.81
N LEU A 280 7.75 -16.28 29.29
CA LEU A 280 6.90 -15.10 29.37
C LEU A 280 6.52 -14.93 30.85
N THR A 281 7.24 -14.04 31.54
CA THR A 281 6.75 -13.49 32.80
C THR A 281 5.47 -12.71 32.48
N SER A 282 4.36 -13.28 32.91
CA SER A 282 3.08 -12.60 32.93
C SER A 282 3.08 -11.57 34.02
N ASP A 283 3.47 -10.36 33.71
CA ASP A 283 3.14 -9.24 34.57
C ASP A 283 1.67 -8.88 34.40
N LYS A 284 0.89 -9.44 35.33
CA LYS A 284 -0.45 -8.97 35.64
C LYS A 284 -0.29 -7.68 36.41
N ASP A 285 -0.45 -6.56 35.76
CA ASP A 285 -0.92 -5.35 36.40
C ASP A 285 -2.02 -4.73 35.57
N THR A 286 -3.21 -5.12 35.94
CA THR A 286 -4.48 -4.51 35.55
C THR A 286 -4.58 -3.15 36.23
N LYS A 287 -4.47 -2.08 35.51
CA LYS A 287 -5.13 -0.82 35.88
C LYS A 287 -5.87 -0.29 34.69
N THR A 288 -7.17 -0.43 34.80
CA THR A 288 -8.20 0.34 34.11
C THR A 288 -7.84 1.81 34.11
N SER A 289 -7.71 2.41 32.94
CA SER A 289 -7.81 3.85 32.79
C SER A 289 -8.56 4.15 31.48
N GLU A 290 -9.58 4.87 31.71
CA GLU A 290 -10.62 5.48 30.91
C GLU A 290 -10.21 5.90 29.50
N GLU A 291 -11.18 5.69 28.59
CA GLU A 291 -11.19 6.22 27.23
C GLU A 291 -10.97 7.73 27.27
N SER A 292 -9.80 8.17 26.87
CA SER A 292 -9.58 9.56 26.48
C SER A 292 -9.72 9.66 24.97
N GLU A 293 -10.82 10.27 24.55
CA GLU A 293 -11.02 10.78 23.20
C GLU A 293 -9.83 11.66 22.82
N ASP A 294 -9.07 11.20 21.84
CA ASP A 294 -7.98 11.97 21.25
C ASP A 294 -8.58 13.11 20.41
N LYS A 295 -8.78 14.25 21.06
CA LYS A 295 -9.06 15.51 20.39
C LYS A 295 -7.76 16.02 19.79
N GLY A 296 -7.58 15.76 18.50
CA GLY A 296 -6.50 16.34 17.68
C GLY A 296 -6.54 17.87 17.77
N SER A 297 -5.78 18.43 18.68
CA SER A 297 -5.47 19.86 18.65
C SER A 297 -4.37 20.09 17.62
N ASP A 298 -4.73 20.80 16.54
CA ASP A 298 -3.80 21.40 15.59
C ASP A 298 -3.03 22.51 16.30
N SER A 299 -1.89 22.17 16.90
CA SER A 299 -0.89 23.14 17.29
C SER A 299 0.35 22.84 16.46
N SER A 300 0.59 23.73 15.50
CA SER A 300 1.81 23.86 14.73
C SER A 300 2.96 24.30 15.67
N GLU A 301 3.47 23.37 16.44
CA GLU A 301 4.81 23.40 16.99
C GLU A 301 5.45 22.07 16.60
N GLU A 302 6.50 22.14 15.77
CA GLU A 302 7.44 21.05 15.56
C GLU A 302 8.15 20.77 16.90
N ASP A 303 7.41 20.23 17.86
CA ASP A 303 8.02 19.60 19.01
C ASP A 303 8.50 18.23 18.52
N GLY A 304 9.78 18.20 18.15
CA GLY A 304 10.48 17.00 17.72
C GLY A 304 10.58 16.01 18.87
N SER A 305 9.46 15.40 19.21
CA SER A 305 9.37 14.32 20.19
C SER A 305 10.29 13.20 19.74
N TRP A 306 11.36 13.02 20.50
CA TRP A 306 12.34 11.98 20.23
C TRP A 306 11.71 10.59 20.27
N LEU A 307 11.94 9.77 19.23
CA LEU A 307 11.31 8.46 19.09
C LEU A 307 11.58 7.55 20.29
N PHE A 308 12.78 7.60 20.86
CA PHE A 308 13.16 6.79 22.02
C PHE A 308 12.42 7.17 23.32
N THR A 309 11.82 8.35 23.39
CA THR A 309 11.01 8.81 24.52
C THR A 309 9.50 8.70 24.26
N SER A 310 9.12 8.31 23.03
CA SER A 310 7.71 8.26 22.61
C SER A 310 6.88 7.16 23.27
N GLY A 311 7.51 6.18 23.93
CA GLY A 311 6.82 5.01 24.48
C GLY A 311 6.19 4.09 23.41
N MET A 312 6.50 4.28 22.12
CA MET A 312 5.96 3.46 21.02
C MET A 312 6.36 2.00 21.20
N PRO A 313 5.39 1.05 21.10
CA PRO A 313 5.68 -0.39 21.14
C PRO A 313 6.63 -0.80 20.00
N GLY A 314 7.63 -1.61 20.32
CA GLY A 314 8.59 -2.09 19.34
C GLY A 314 9.82 -1.21 19.14
N ILE A 315 9.84 0.00 19.67
CA ILE A 315 11.05 0.83 19.69
C ILE A 315 11.95 0.32 20.83
N PRO A 316 13.19 -0.08 20.54
CA PRO A 316 14.15 -0.53 21.54
C PRO A 316 14.59 0.63 22.44
N PRO A 317 15.09 0.37 23.64
CA PRO A 317 15.66 1.42 24.50
C PRO A 317 16.92 2.00 23.84
N ILE A 318 17.20 3.27 24.11
CA ILE A 318 18.35 3.97 23.54
C ILE A 318 19.70 3.30 23.87
N SER A 319 19.79 2.65 25.01
CA SER A 319 20.96 1.86 25.40
C SER A 319 21.27 0.72 24.41
N SER A 320 20.25 0.16 23.75
CA SER A 320 20.46 -0.81 22.68
C SER A 320 20.95 -0.12 21.40
N ALA A 321 20.44 1.07 21.09
CA ALA A 321 20.85 1.84 19.91
C ALA A 321 22.32 2.26 19.99
N ALA A 322 22.83 2.52 21.18
CA ALA A 322 24.24 2.85 21.41
C ALA A 322 25.20 1.69 21.07
N THR A 323 24.71 0.46 20.96
CA THR A 323 25.52 -0.71 20.59
C THR A 323 25.52 -1.04 19.10
N TRP A 324 24.75 -0.32 18.29
CA TRP A 324 24.65 -0.60 16.85
C TRP A 324 25.84 0.00 16.10
N ASP A 325 26.38 -0.79 15.17
CA ASP A 325 27.36 -0.31 14.20
C ASP A 325 26.64 0.42 13.05
N MET A 326 26.48 1.72 13.20
CA MET A 326 25.85 2.58 12.20
C MET A 326 26.85 3.31 11.31
N ASP A 327 28.13 3.04 11.43
CA ASP A 327 29.20 3.74 10.72
C ASP A 327 29.23 3.37 9.22
N HIS A 328 28.71 2.19 8.86
CA HIS A 328 28.73 1.62 7.51
C HIS A 328 27.39 1.65 6.77
N ILE A 329 26.43 2.47 7.22
CA ILE A 329 25.16 2.62 6.49
C ILE A 329 25.42 3.36 5.18
N ALA A 330 24.93 2.80 4.07
CA ALA A 330 25.10 3.38 2.74
C ALA A 330 24.48 4.78 2.65
N LEU A 331 25.19 5.71 2.00
CA LEU A 331 24.82 7.10 1.88
C LEU A 331 24.92 7.57 0.43
N LYS A 332 23.86 8.23 -0.06
CA LYS A 332 23.81 8.84 -1.39
C LYS A 332 23.69 10.35 -1.28
N ILE A 333 24.69 11.09 -1.78
CA ILE A 333 24.73 12.56 -1.75
C ILE A 333 24.55 13.23 -3.12
N ALA A 334 24.63 12.46 -4.20
CA ALA A 334 24.45 12.93 -5.56
C ALA A 334 23.52 11.98 -6.35
N PRO A 335 22.80 12.48 -7.38
CA PRO A 335 21.91 11.65 -8.20
C PRO A 335 22.63 10.49 -8.88
N THR A 336 23.88 10.70 -9.25
CA THR A 336 24.76 9.72 -9.92
C THR A 336 26.11 9.72 -9.21
N GLY A 337 26.76 8.57 -9.11
CA GLY A 337 28.07 8.42 -8.45
C GLY A 337 28.13 7.25 -7.48
N SER A 338 29.25 7.13 -6.79
CA SER A 338 29.46 6.11 -5.77
C SER A 338 28.64 6.41 -4.51
N LEU A 339 28.28 5.35 -3.80
CA LEU A 339 27.75 5.47 -2.44
C LEU A 339 28.90 5.75 -1.48
N TYR A 340 28.59 6.50 -0.44
CA TYR A 340 29.43 6.77 0.71
C TYR A 340 28.91 5.99 1.92
N GLU A 341 29.61 6.04 3.02
CA GLU A 341 29.17 5.51 4.30
C GLU A 341 28.83 6.65 5.27
N THR A 342 28.05 6.37 6.30
CA THR A 342 27.69 7.38 7.32
C THR A 342 28.90 7.96 8.00
N SER A 343 29.95 7.15 8.22
CA SER A 343 31.25 7.57 8.77
C SER A 343 32.01 8.59 7.90
N ASP A 344 31.67 8.71 6.61
CA ASP A 344 32.26 9.73 5.71
C ASP A 344 31.70 11.15 5.97
N LEU A 345 30.63 11.29 6.75
CA LEU A 345 30.02 12.58 7.05
C LEU A 345 30.84 13.34 8.10
N VAL A 346 31.20 14.58 7.80
CA VAL A 346 32.01 15.45 8.67
C VAL A 346 31.40 15.58 10.08
N SER A 347 30.09 15.68 10.16
CA SER A 347 29.37 15.85 11.45
C SER A 347 29.00 14.52 12.12
N TRP A 348 29.48 13.38 11.62
CA TRP A 348 29.09 12.07 12.13
C TRP A 348 29.49 11.83 13.58
N ASP A 349 30.68 12.24 13.95
CA ASP A 349 31.26 12.05 15.29
C ASP A 349 31.13 13.28 16.20
N GLU A 350 30.45 14.35 15.75
CA GLU A 350 30.27 15.55 16.57
C GLU A 350 29.41 15.31 17.82
N ARG A 351 28.43 14.38 17.70
CA ARG A 351 27.50 14.04 18.78
C ARG A 351 27.24 12.54 18.84
N GLY A 352 27.04 12.01 20.02
CA GLY A 352 26.66 10.62 20.26
C GLY A 352 25.21 10.33 19.93
N VAL A 353 24.86 9.05 19.99
CA VAL A 353 23.48 8.57 19.78
C VAL A 353 22.49 9.16 20.80
N GLU A 354 22.96 9.41 22.02
CA GLU A 354 22.13 9.93 23.12
C GLU A 354 21.95 11.46 23.08
N GLU A 355 22.64 12.14 22.18
CA GLU A 355 22.67 13.61 22.12
C GLU A 355 21.71 14.13 21.03
N HIS A 356 20.41 14.11 21.34
CA HIS A 356 19.38 14.68 20.46
C HIS A 356 19.20 16.19 20.68
N PRO A 357 19.05 17.01 19.60
CA PRO A 357 19.13 16.63 18.20
C PRO A 357 20.57 16.48 17.69
N GLY A 358 20.81 15.41 16.94
CA GLY A 358 22.10 15.11 16.32
C GLY A 358 21.93 14.18 15.12
N LEU A 359 22.92 14.19 14.21
CA LEU A 359 22.84 13.35 13.01
C LEU A 359 22.83 11.86 13.37
N LYS A 360 23.73 11.43 14.24
CA LYS A 360 23.82 10.04 14.72
C LYS A 360 22.56 9.61 15.47
N ALA A 361 21.95 10.51 16.26
CA ALA A 361 20.68 10.30 16.94
C ALA A 361 19.53 10.12 15.92
N ALA A 362 19.46 10.96 14.88
CA ALA A 362 18.43 10.85 13.82
C ALA A 362 18.55 9.56 13.01
N VAL A 363 19.78 9.10 12.73
CA VAL A 363 20.00 7.81 12.07
C VAL A 363 19.62 6.66 12.99
N ALA A 364 19.94 6.76 14.29
CA ALA A 364 19.52 5.76 15.29
C ALA A 364 17.99 5.65 15.39
N GLU A 365 17.25 6.76 15.32
CA GLU A 365 15.78 6.75 15.26
C GLU A 365 15.27 6.01 14.03
N LEU A 366 15.89 6.25 12.86
CA LEU A 366 15.51 5.54 11.62
C LEU A 366 15.77 4.04 11.76
N VAL A 367 16.93 3.64 12.30
CA VAL A 367 17.27 2.23 12.54
C VAL A 367 16.33 1.61 13.57
N ALA A 368 16.02 2.32 14.66
CA ALA A 368 15.06 1.87 15.66
C ALA A 368 13.65 1.67 15.04
N ALA A 369 13.24 2.58 14.15
CA ALA A 369 11.95 2.54 13.48
C ALA A 369 11.83 1.40 12.46
N THR A 370 12.91 1.07 11.77
CA THR A 370 12.93 0.05 10.71
C THR A 370 13.38 -1.33 11.19
N GLY A 371 14.13 -1.38 12.28
CA GLY A 371 14.77 -2.56 12.85
C GLY A 371 16.26 -2.64 12.48
N PRO A 372 17.12 -2.94 13.45
CA PRO A 372 18.57 -3.00 13.26
C PRO A 372 19.02 -4.10 12.28
N ASP A 373 18.21 -5.13 12.10
CA ASP A 373 18.40 -6.20 11.12
C ASP A 373 18.32 -5.73 9.65
N LEU A 374 17.92 -4.49 9.42
CA LEU A 374 17.84 -3.89 8.08
C LEU A 374 18.96 -2.86 7.82
N MET A 375 19.88 -2.62 8.74
CA MET A 375 20.93 -1.59 8.60
C MET A 375 21.75 -1.76 7.32
N ASP A 376 22.20 -2.96 7.01
CA ASP A 376 22.99 -3.27 5.80
C ASP A 376 22.20 -3.10 4.50
N ARG A 377 20.91 -2.86 4.58
CA ARG A 377 19.99 -2.74 3.44
C ARG A 377 19.41 -1.35 3.29
N ILE A 378 19.71 -0.45 4.20
CA ILE A 378 19.30 0.96 4.17
C ILE A 378 20.30 1.77 3.38
N CYS A 379 19.81 2.68 2.55
CA CYS A 379 20.61 3.73 1.93
C CYS A 379 19.97 5.08 2.28
N LEU A 380 20.73 5.95 2.95
CA LEU A 380 20.28 7.30 3.26
C LEU A 380 20.46 8.19 2.04
N ASP A 381 19.37 8.80 1.56
CA ASP A 381 19.39 9.65 0.38
C ASP A 381 19.34 11.14 0.77
N PHE A 382 20.48 11.79 0.71
CA PHE A 382 20.67 13.23 0.97
C PHE A 382 20.66 14.09 -0.31
N VAL A 383 20.29 13.51 -1.45
CA VAL A 383 20.20 14.28 -2.69
C VAL A 383 19.05 15.28 -2.58
N PRO A 384 19.29 16.59 -2.77
CA PRO A 384 18.24 17.61 -2.66
C PRO A 384 17.07 17.30 -3.59
N ARG A 385 15.85 17.37 -3.06
CA ARG A 385 14.62 17.27 -3.87
C ARG A 385 14.49 18.57 -4.67
N ARG A 386 14.41 18.46 -5.98
CA ARG A 386 14.13 19.60 -6.89
C ARG A 386 12.64 19.80 -7.03
#